data_27a4280deec0a62864663d96be12005a
#
_entry.id   27a4280deec0a62864663d96be12005a
#
_cell.length_a   1.000
_cell.length_b   1.000
_cell.length_c   1.000
_cell.angle_alpha   90.00
_cell.angle_beta   90.00
_cell.angle_gamma   90.00
#
_symmetry.space_group_name_H-M   'P 1'
#
loop_
_entity.id
_entity.type
_entity.pdbx_description
1 polymer ?
#
loop_
_entity_poly.entity_id
_entity_poly.type
_entity_poly.pdbx_seq_one_letter_code
_entity_poly.pdbx_strand_id
1 'polypeptide(L)'
;MIALKVVRMGLFGAALASALTVSVTSSAEARGEGGSIAGSWSGGGTVVYASGQRERAHCRASYSGGGSSVMMSGGCATPSGSVFQSARLRKVGANSYAGSFFNSQYNTGGTIHVTVHGNTQSVSLRSSAGSANLTLRH
;
A
#
# COMPACT_ATOMS: atom_id res chain seq x y z
N MET A 1 3.38 -76.07 12.07
CA MET A 1 3.47 -75.48 12.16
C MET A 1 3.56 -74.35 12.05
N ILE A 2 3.54 -74.08 11.98
CA ILE A 2 3.68 -73.13 11.93
C ILE A 2 3.63 -71.98 11.81
N ALA A 3 3.65 -71.97 11.90
CA ALA A 3 3.68 -70.94 11.88
C ALA A 3 3.77 -69.94 11.91
N LEU A 4 3.90 -69.61 12.00
CA LEU A 4 3.98 -68.62 12.16
C LEU A 4 4.20 -67.59 12.03
N LYS A 5 4.24 -67.47 12.05
CA LYS A 5 4.51 -66.53 12.13
C LYS A 5 4.57 -65.47 11.81
N VAL A 6 4.47 -65.49 11.78
CA VAL A 6 4.54 -64.53 11.54
C VAL A 6 4.51 -63.48 11.59
N VAL A 7 4.50 -63.38 11.73
CA VAL A 7 4.43 -62.34 11.85
C VAL A 7 4.65 -61.33 11.88
N ARG A 8 4.71 -61.30 11.93
CA ARG A 8 4.88 -60.34 12.06
C ARG A 8 5.17 -59.35 11.84
N MET A 9 5.04 -59.17 11.77
CA MET A 9 5.36 -58.27 11.63
C MET A 9 5.26 -57.22 11.45
N GLY A 10 4.97 -57.08 11.57
CA GLY A 10 5.00 -56.07 11.43
C GLY A 10 5.02 -55.17 11.50
N LEU A 11 5.02 -55.00 11.55
CA LEU A 11 5.05 -54.03 11.66
C LEU A 11 5.27 -53.04 11.52
N PHE A 12 5.33 -52.84 11.58
CA PHE A 12 5.55 -51.95 11.53
C PHE A 12 5.56 -51.00 11.22
N GLY A 13 5.32 -50.75 11.19
CA GLY A 13 5.24 -49.94 10.84
C GLY A 13 5.29 -48.82 11.00
N ALA A 14 5.48 -48.46 11.17
CA ALA A 14 5.65 -47.52 11.44
C ALA A 14 5.47 -46.44 10.95
N ALA A 15 5.22 -46.16 10.67
CA ALA A 15 4.91 -45.24 10.27
C ALA A 15 5.29 -44.07 10.63
N LEU A 16 5.64 -43.63 10.50
CA LEU A 16 6.02 -42.61 10.67
C LEU A 16 5.58 -41.68 10.02
N ALA A 17 4.82 -41.33 10.10
CA ALA A 17 4.27 -40.32 9.58
C ALA A 17 4.93 -39.17 9.94
N SER A 18 5.72 -38.82 9.25
CA SER A 18 6.23 -37.63 9.51
C SER A 18 5.32 -36.67 9.06
N ALA A 19 4.73 -36.14 9.88
CA ALA A 19 3.92 -35.07 9.57
C ALA A 19 4.81 -33.92 9.25
N LEU A 20 4.82 -33.62 8.06
CA LEU A 20 5.48 -32.50 7.71
C LEU A 20 4.59 -31.40 7.99
N THR A 21 4.79 -30.78 9.04
CA THR A 21 4.11 -29.56 9.28
C THR A 21 4.78 -28.54 8.42
N VAL A 22 4.17 -28.26 7.38
CA VAL A 22 4.62 -27.17 6.59
C VAL A 22 4.18 -25.94 7.32
N SER A 23 5.10 -25.32 7.92
CA SER A 23 4.81 -24.05 8.51
C SER A 23 4.71 -23.08 7.38
N VAL A 24 3.54 -22.71 7.12
CA VAL A 24 3.36 -21.65 6.18
C VAL A 24 3.62 -20.40 6.95
N THR A 25 4.79 -19.91 6.85
CA THR A 25 5.06 -18.63 7.43
C THR A 25 4.31 -17.63 6.62
N SER A 26 3.41 -17.03 7.24
CA SER A 26 2.65 -16.00 6.62
C SER A 26 3.53 -14.81 6.35
N SER A 27 3.59 -14.39 5.15
CA SER A 27 4.32 -13.19 4.82
C SER A 27 3.61 -11.95 5.31
N ALA A 28 2.48 -12.12 5.95
CA ALA A 28 1.73 -10.96 6.41
C ALA A 28 2.47 -10.16 7.45
N GLU A 29 3.30 -10.82 8.23
CA GLU A 29 4.03 -10.10 9.25
C GLU A 29 5.05 -9.17 8.67
N ALA A 30 5.65 -9.57 7.57
CA ALA A 30 6.64 -8.71 6.95
C ALA A 30 6.03 -7.42 6.46
N ARG A 31 4.76 -7.46 6.11
CA ARG A 31 4.13 -6.25 5.63
C ARG A 31 3.76 -5.29 6.73
N GLY A 32 3.67 -5.77 7.95
CA GLY A 32 3.36 -4.90 9.07
C GLY A 32 4.49 -4.02 9.46
N GLU A 33 5.67 -4.31 8.96
CA GLU A 33 6.82 -3.55 9.36
C GLU A 33 7.19 -2.55 8.32
N GLY A 34 7.69 -1.42 8.75
CA GLY A 34 8.22 -0.44 7.86
C GLY A 34 7.18 0.35 7.10
N GLY A 35 5.93 0.27 7.50
CA GLY A 35 4.95 1.13 6.91
C GLY A 35 4.78 0.90 5.42
N SER A 36 4.31 -0.28 5.07
CA SER A 36 4.02 -0.56 3.67
C SER A 36 3.01 0.43 3.14
N ILE A 37 3.32 1.02 2.00
CA ILE A 37 2.42 1.97 1.37
C ILE A 37 1.38 1.28 0.50
N ALA A 38 1.60 0.01 0.14
CA ALA A 38 0.71 -0.69 -0.78
C ALA A 38 -0.71 -0.78 -0.22
N GLY A 39 -1.69 -0.76 -1.12
CA GLY A 39 -3.08 -0.90 -0.73
C GLY A 39 -3.87 0.37 -0.89
N SER A 40 -5.01 0.41 -0.22
CA SER A 40 -5.97 1.50 -0.34
C SER A 40 -5.97 2.38 0.89
N TRP A 41 -5.99 3.66 0.64
CA TRP A 41 -5.96 4.68 1.68
C TRP A 41 -7.06 5.69 1.43
N SER A 42 -7.62 6.26 2.47
CA SER A 42 -8.64 7.28 2.34
C SER A 42 -8.52 8.30 3.45
N GLY A 43 -9.01 9.49 3.18
CA GLY A 43 -8.97 10.56 4.16
C GLY A 43 -9.24 11.88 3.51
N GLY A 44 -8.60 12.91 3.99
CA GLY A 44 -8.86 14.24 3.45
C GLY A 44 -7.85 15.25 3.90
N GLY A 45 -8.15 16.47 3.57
CA GLY A 45 -7.30 17.60 3.91
C GLY A 45 -7.75 18.85 3.23
N THR A 46 -6.80 19.67 2.84
CA THR A 46 -7.07 21.00 2.30
C THR A 46 -6.36 21.18 0.98
N VAL A 47 -7.08 21.75 0.03
CA VAL A 47 -6.53 22.18 -1.25
C VAL A 47 -6.47 23.68 -1.24
N VAL A 48 -5.34 24.24 -1.68
CA VAL A 48 -5.17 25.67 -1.82
C VAL A 48 -4.88 25.92 -3.29
N TYR A 49 -5.80 26.62 -3.95
CA TYR A 49 -5.65 26.92 -5.37
C TYR A 49 -4.68 28.08 -5.58
N ALA A 50 -4.21 28.23 -6.81
CA ALA A 50 -3.29 29.30 -7.15
C ALA A 50 -3.89 30.68 -6.84
N SER A 51 -5.21 30.79 -6.85
CA SER A 51 -5.91 32.03 -6.49
C SER A 51 -5.87 32.31 -5.00
N GLY A 52 -5.44 31.36 -4.19
CA GLY A 52 -5.47 31.48 -2.75
C GLY A 52 -6.72 30.91 -2.12
N GLN A 53 -7.69 30.51 -2.92
CA GLN A 53 -8.92 29.93 -2.41
C GLN A 53 -8.63 28.55 -1.81
N ARG A 54 -9.31 28.22 -0.72
CA ARG A 54 -9.11 26.97 -0.01
C ARG A 54 -10.37 26.14 -0.02
N GLU A 55 -10.22 24.84 -0.16
CA GLU A 55 -11.34 23.91 -0.08
C GLU A 55 -10.92 22.67 0.68
N ARG A 56 -11.89 22.07 1.36
CA ARG A 56 -11.66 20.77 1.97
C ARG A 56 -11.81 19.72 0.90
N ALA A 57 -11.01 18.68 1.05
CA ALA A 57 -11.01 17.59 0.10
C ALA A 57 -11.15 16.27 0.82
N HIS A 58 -11.89 15.35 0.20
CA HIS A 58 -11.93 13.94 0.60
C HIS A 58 -11.27 13.16 -0.50
N CYS A 59 -10.31 12.34 -0.13
CA CYS A 59 -9.46 11.69 -1.11
C CYS A 59 -9.35 10.20 -0.86
N ARG A 60 -9.10 9.47 -1.93
CA ARG A 60 -8.77 8.05 -1.90
C ARG A 60 -7.58 7.83 -2.78
N ALA A 61 -6.72 6.92 -2.36
CA ALA A 61 -5.54 6.59 -3.13
C ALA A 61 -5.28 5.10 -3.01
N SER A 62 -4.84 4.52 -4.11
CA SER A 62 -4.42 3.13 -4.16
C SER A 62 -2.99 3.09 -4.65
N TYR A 63 -2.18 2.33 -3.97
CA TYR A 63 -0.77 2.20 -4.31
C TYR A 63 -0.48 0.76 -4.67
N SER A 64 0.27 0.58 -5.74
CA SER A 64 0.67 -0.75 -6.20
C SER A 64 2.15 -0.73 -6.52
N GLY A 65 2.73 -1.91 -6.60
CA GLY A 65 4.15 -2.08 -6.78
C GLY A 65 4.79 -2.34 -5.44
N GLY A 66 6.08 -2.41 -5.42
CA GLY A 66 6.78 -2.72 -4.19
C GLY A 66 8.20 -2.25 -4.23
N GLY A 67 8.86 -2.36 -3.08
CA GLY A 67 10.23 -1.98 -2.97
C GLY A 67 10.40 -0.49 -3.16
N SER A 68 11.24 -0.12 -4.09
CA SER A 68 11.64 1.26 -4.24
C SER A 68 10.76 2.05 -5.19
N SER A 69 9.85 1.39 -5.91
CA SER A 69 9.05 2.05 -6.93
C SER A 69 7.58 1.70 -6.74
N VAL A 70 6.73 2.71 -6.75
CA VAL A 70 5.31 2.56 -6.45
C VAL A 70 4.50 3.40 -7.42
N MET A 71 3.37 2.85 -7.84
CA MET A 71 2.40 3.58 -8.67
C MET A 71 1.21 3.94 -7.81
N MET A 72 0.74 5.15 -7.96
CA MET A 72 -0.43 5.64 -7.24
C MET A 72 -1.53 6.00 -8.22
N SER A 73 -2.74 5.65 -7.86
CA SER A 73 -3.93 6.09 -8.56
C SER A 73 -4.88 6.63 -7.49
N GLY A 74 -5.38 7.81 -7.68
CA GLY A 74 -6.21 8.41 -6.65
C GLY A 74 -7.12 9.48 -7.16
N GLY A 75 -8.00 9.91 -6.28
CA GLY A 75 -8.93 10.96 -6.59
C GLY A 75 -9.36 11.71 -5.35
N CYS A 76 -9.76 12.93 -5.55
CA CYS A 76 -10.25 13.79 -4.49
C CYS A 76 -11.54 14.46 -4.92
N ALA A 77 -12.44 14.65 -3.96
CA ALA A 77 -13.66 15.38 -4.16
C ALA A 77 -13.64 16.64 -3.29
N THR A 78 -13.97 17.75 -3.89
CA THR A 78 -14.09 19.03 -3.22
C THR A 78 -15.45 19.64 -3.58
N PRO A 79 -15.86 20.73 -2.95
CA PRO A 79 -17.08 21.43 -3.38
C PRO A 79 -17.06 21.84 -4.84
N SER A 80 -15.89 22.08 -5.41
CA SER A 80 -15.78 22.47 -6.82
C SER A 80 -15.86 21.30 -7.78
N GLY A 81 -15.74 20.07 -7.30
CA GLY A 81 -15.80 18.89 -8.16
C GLY A 81 -14.78 17.85 -7.78
N SER A 82 -14.65 16.87 -8.65
CA SER A 82 -13.75 15.74 -8.43
C SER A 82 -12.58 15.78 -9.39
N VAL A 83 -11.43 15.36 -8.91
CA VAL A 83 -10.24 15.26 -9.74
C VAL A 83 -9.62 13.90 -9.55
N PHE A 84 -9.02 13.36 -10.61
CA PHE A 84 -8.33 12.08 -10.59
C PHE A 84 -6.90 12.28 -11.02
N GLN A 85 -6.01 11.56 -10.35
CA GLN A 85 -4.58 11.74 -10.56
C GLN A 85 -3.88 10.40 -10.51
N SER A 86 -2.77 10.33 -11.20
CA SER A 86 -1.87 9.18 -11.09
C SER A 86 -0.48 9.71 -10.77
N ALA A 87 0.31 8.88 -10.14
CA ALA A 87 1.65 9.28 -9.75
C ALA A 87 2.57 8.09 -9.79
N ARG A 88 3.82 8.40 -10.01
CA ARG A 88 4.89 7.43 -9.94
C ARG A 88 5.83 7.91 -8.85
N LEU A 89 6.04 7.07 -7.85
CA LEU A 89 6.82 7.45 -6.70
C LEU A 89 8.00 6.53 -6.51
N ARG A 90 9.05 7.08 -5.92
CA ARG A 90 10.21 6.31 -5.51
C ARG A 90 10.39 6.48 -4.01
N LYS A 91 10.86 5.43 -3.38
CA LYS A 91 11.17 5.49 -1.97
C LYS A 91 12.42 6.33 -1.77
N VAL A 92 12.31 7.38 -0.97
CA VAL A 92 13.41 8.31 -0.75
C VAL A 92 13.88 8.32 0.69
N GLY A 93 13.26 7.53 1.54
CA GLY A 93 13.64 7.37 2.94
C GLY A 93 12.94 6.15 3.50
N ALA A 94 13.14 5.88 4.77
CA ALA A 94 12.56 4.69 5.39
C ALA A 94 11.05 4.66 5.26
N ASN A 95 10.40 5.80 5.41
CA ASN A 95 8.95 5.90 5.35
C ASN A 95 8.49 6.97 4.38
N SER A 96 9.34 7.38 3.46
CA SER A 96 9.05 8.51 2.60
C SER A 96 9.16 8.13 1.15
N TYR A 97 8.23 8.69 0.37
CA TYR A 97 8.16 8.46 -1.07
C TYR A 97 7.98 9.80 -1.75
N ALA A 98 8.54 9.94 -2.93
CA ALA A 98 8.44 11.19 -3.68
C ALA A 98 8.39 10.87 -5.17
N GLY A 99 7.74 11.75 -5.89
CA GLY A 99 7.64 11.57 -7.33
C GLY A 99 6.85 12.67 -7.99
N SER A 100 6.29 12.32 -9.12
CA SER A 100 5.50 13.24 -9.94
C SER A 100 4.09 12.71 -10.07
N PHE A 101 3.14 13.61 -10.07
CA PHE A 101 1.75 13.23 -10.34
C PHE A 101 1.27 13.96 -11.59
N PHE A 102 0.24 13.40 -12.19
CA PHE A 102 -0.38 13.97 -13.36
C PHE A 102 -1.88 13.86 -13.26
N ASN A 103 -2.55 14.96 -13.60
CA ASN A 103 -3.99 15.06 -13.66
C ASN A 103 -4.38 15.27 -15.12
N SER A 104 -4.93 14.24 -15.74
CA SER A 104 -5.26 14.31 -17.16
C SER A 104 -6.48 15.19 -17.45
N GLN A 105 -7.38 15.34 -16.47
CA GLN A 105 -8.56 16.19 -16.67
C GLN A 105 -8.20 17.64 -16.91
N TYR A 106 -7.19 18.11 -16.22
CA TYR A 106 -6.78 19.51 -16.30
C TYR A 106 -5.42 19.67 -16.95
N ASN A 107 -4.85 18.55 -17.46
CA ASN A 107 -3.55 18.55 -18.11
C ASN A 107 -2.51 19.24 -17.24
N THR A 108 -2.49 18.86 -15.97
CA THR A 108 -1.65 19.50 -14.97
C THR A 108 -0.83 18.44 -14.27
N GLY A 109 0.42 18.75 -14.03
CA GLY A 109 1.32 17.87 -13.30
C GLY A 109 2.02 18.61 -12.20
N GLY A 110 2.65 17.86 -11.32
CA GLY A 110 3.38 18.42 -10.22
C GLY A 110 4.15 17.37 -9.46
N THR A 111 4.52 17.73 -8.23
CA THR A 111 5.29 16.84 -7.37
C THR A 111 4.41 16.34 -6.23
N ILE A 112 4.71 15.14 -5.77
CA ILE A 112 4.01 14.52 -4.68
C ILE A 112 5.03 13.95 -3.70
N HIS A 113 4.74 14.13 -2.43
CA HIS A 113 5.56 13.60 -1.36
C HIS A 113 4.65 12.90 -0.35
N VAL A 114 5.02 11.68 0.03
CA VAL A 114 4.22 10.87 0.95
C VAL A 114 5.11 10.39 2.07
N THR A 115 4.63 10.54 3.29
CA THR A 115 5.30 9.99 4.46
C THR A 115 4.32 9.07 5.17
N VAL A 116 4.74 7.84 5.43
CA VAL A 116 3.87 6.83 6.04
C VAL A 116 4.23 6.67 7.50
N HIS A 117 3.20 6.71 8.34
CA HIS A 117 3.34 6.54 9.79
C HIS A 117 2.35 5.47 10.23
N GLY A 118 2.75 4.20 10.15
CA GLY A 118 1.85 3.11 10.50
C GLY A 118 0.65 3.07 9.58
N ASN A 119 -0.52 3.28 10.14
CA ASN A 119 -1.77 3.24 9.36
C ASN A 119 -2.21 4.60 8.85
N THR A 120 -1.36 5.61 8.99
CA THR A 120 -1.66 6.93 8.46
C THR A 120 -0.56 7.36 7.52
N GLN A 121 -0.89 8.25 6.62
CA GLN A 121 0.11 8.86 5.76
C GLN A 121 -0.20 10.32 5.54
N SER A 122 0.84 11.10 5.40
CA SER A 122 0.76 12.51 5.04
C SER A 122 1.14 12.64 3.58
N VAL A 123 0.30 13.33 2.83
CA VAL A 123 0.52 13.50 1.39
C VAL A 123 0.57 15.00 1.10
N SER A 124 1.58 15.40 0.38
CA SER A 124 1.74 16.77 -0.05
C SER A 124 1.85 16.80 -1.57
N LEU A 125 1.00 17.58 -2.20
CA LEU A 125 0.98 17.75 -3.65
C LEU A 125 1.21 19.21 -3.98
N ARG A 126 2.03 19.48 -4.98
CA ARG A 126 2.32 20.82 -5.42
C ARG A 126 2.35 20.91 -6.92
N SER A 127 1.70 21.93 -7.46
CA SER A 127 1.70 22.21 -8.89
C SER A 127 1.50 23.70 -9.09
N SER A 128 1.54 24.13 -10.35
CA SER A 128 1.25 25.52 -10.66
C SER A 128 -0.19 25.88 -10.39
N ALA A 129 -1.08 24.88 -10.33
CA ALA A 129 -2.50 25.13 -10.06
C ALA A 129 -2.80 25.28 -8.58
N GLY A 130 -1.86 24.89 -7.72
CA GLY A 130 -2.06 24.99 -6.29
C GLY A 130 -1.36 23.86 -5.56
N SER A 131 -1.78 23.65 -4.32
CA SER A 131 -1.19 22.62 -3.47
C SER A 131 -2.26 21.93 -2.66
N ALA A 132 -1.93 20.76 -2.15
CA ALA A 132 -2.83 20.01 -1.28
C ALA A 132 -2.04 19.33 -0.19
N ASN A 133 -2.61 19.31 1.00
CA ASN A 133 -2.04 18.60 2.13
C ASN A 133 -3.11 17.69 2.68
N LEU A 134 -2.83 16.39 2.68
CA LEU A 134 -3.82 15.39 3.01
C LEU A 134 -3.28 14.46 4.09
N THR A 135 -4.18 13.93 4.88
CA THR A 135 -3.88 12.85 5.80
C THR A 135 -4.80 11.70 5.45
N LEU A 136 -4.22 10.58 5.11
CA LEU A 136 -4.97 9.40 4.71
C LEU A 136 -4.74 8.28 5.69
N ARG A 137 -5.70 7.37 5.76
CA ARG A 137 -5.62 6.19 6.61
C ARG A 137 -5.80 4.95 5.76
N HIS A 138 -5.13 3.92 6.20
CA HIS A 138 -5.15 2.62 5.54
C HIS A 138 -6.45 1.88 5.84
#